data_9ed9c7f5054b11265156448018ddaae9
#
_entry.id   9ed9c7f5054b11265156448018ddaae9
#
_cell.length_a   1.000
_cell.length_b   1.000
_cell.length_c   1.000
_cell.angle_alpha   90.00
_cell.angle_beta   90.00
_cell.angle_gamma   90.00
#
_symmetry.space_group_name_H-M   'P 1'
#
loop_
_entity.id
_entity.type
_entity.pdbx_description
1 polymer ?
#
loop_
_entity_poly.entity_id
_entity_poly.type
_entity_poly.pdbx_seq_one_letter_code
_entity_poly.pdbx_strand_id
1 'polypeptide(L)'
;MPAARTPPRDDALAGLKYGLLLGCAVLALVLPPAGTRQAAVAAMAPHAQLAPQAPGNALPHPDAAPRLADLRGEEASEAVRRVADWVTDSGDHQGLHFVILDKRNAKVFLFRPDGSLRAATPVLLGSAPGDHTVEGVGGKPIHAVLPEERTTPAGRFVAQAGRNTTPEDVVWVDYAAAVSMHRVRATDPRERRLERLASPGVEDNRISYGCINMPVAFFENELWPVFQHSRGIVYVLPEQLPLQQVFAGLYTPGERHAGLR
;
A
#
# COMPACT_ATOMS: atom_id res chain seq x y z
N MET A 1 -41.48 -66.98 1.51
CA MET A 1 -40.28 -66.12 1.23
C MET A 1 -40.30 -65.72 -0.25
N PRO A 2 -40.54 -64.46 -0.64
CA PRO A 2 -40.45 -64.05 -2.03
C PRO A 2 -39.03 -63.69 -2.39
N ALA A 3 -38.55 -64.16 -3.51
CA ALA A 3 -37.20 -63.92 -4.07
C ALA A 3 -37.03 -62.46 -4.51
N ALA A 4 -35.93 -61.84 -4.10
CA ALA A 4 -35.54 -60.49 -4.51
C ALA A 4 -35.19 -60.49 -6.00
N ARG A 5 -35.91 -59.71 -6.80
CA ARG A 5 -35.58 -59.45 -8.21
C ARG A 5 -34.41 -58.46 -8.28
N THR A 6 -33.31 -58.88 -8.83
CA THR A 6 -32.20 -58.01 -9.26
C THR A 6 -32.68 -57.09 -10.39
N PRO A 7 -32.47 -55.79 -10.37
CA PRO A 7 -32.80 -54.91 -11.50
C PRO A 7 -31.89 -55.17 -12.70
N PRO A 8 -32.39 -55.04 -13.94
CA PRO A 8 -31.61 -55.26 -15.14
C PRO A 8 -30.46 -54.25 -15.26
N ARG A 9 -29.31 -54.74 -15.71
CA ARG A 9 -28.06 -54.00 -15.87
C ARG A 9 -28.16 -52.78 -16.82
N ASP A 10 -29.16 -52.75 -17.67
CA ASP A 10 -29.39 -51.73 -18.67
C ASP A 10 -29.88 -50.39 -18.07
N ASP A 11 -30.62 -50.43 -16.96
CA ASP A 11 -31.11 -49.23 -16.30
C ASP A 11 -30.00 -48.45 -15.57
N ALA A 12 -28.98 -49.16 -15.10
CA ALA A 12 -27.82 -48.55 -14.45
C ALA A 12 -26.93 -47.77 -15.46
N LEU A 13 -26.79 -48.32 -16.67
CA LEU A 13 -26.00 -47.67 -17.77
C LEU A 13 -26.77 -46.48 -18.36
N ALA A 14 -28.09 -46.52 -18.42
CA ALA A 14 -28.91 -45.37 -18.84
C ALA A 14 -28.85 -44.23 -17.82
N GLY A 15 -28.97 -44.55 -16.53
CA GLY A 15 -28.84 -43.55 -15.46
C GLY A 15 -27.47 -42.86 -15.44
N LEU A 16 -26.38 -43.62 -15.72
CA LEU A 16 -25.02 -43.05 -15.79
C LEU A 16 -24.86 -42.08 -16.96
N LYS A 17 -25.40 -42.39 -18.15
CA LYS A 17 -25.36 -41.52 -19.32
C LYS A 17 -26.13 -40.23 -19.15
N TYR A 18 -27.34 -40.28 -18.56
CA TYR A 18 -28.13 -39.08 -18.28
C TYR A 18 -27.52 -38.24 -17.16
N GLY A 19 -26.96 -38.85 -16.13
CA GLY A 19 -26.26 -38.15 -15.05
C GLY A 19 -25.00 -37.42 -15.57
N LEU A 20 -24.23 -38.04 -16.47
CA LEU A 20 -23.05 -37.43 -17.07
C LEU A 20 -23.39 -36.24 -18.00
N LEU A 21 -24.48 -36.39 -18.81
CA LEU A 21 -24.96 -35.33 -19.70
C LEU A 21 -25.52 -34.12 -18.90
N LEU A 22 -26.24 -34.34 -17.83
CA LEU A 22 -26.75 -33.28 -16.96
C LEU A 22 -25.58 -32.59 -16.21
N GLY A 23 -24.62 -33.36 -15.72
CA GLY A 23 -23.45 -32.85 -15.03
C GLY A 23 -22.59 -31.95 -15.92
N CYS A 24 -22.37 -32.33 -17.19
CA CYS A 24 -21.65 -31.52 -18.16
C CYS A 24 -22.41 -30.22 -18.54
N ALA A 25 -23.75 -30.29 -18.65
CA ALA A 25 -24.56 -29.11 -18.95
C ALA A 25 -24.57 -28.09 -17.80
N VAL A 26 -24.60 -28.55 -16.55
CA VAL A 26 -24.52 -27.67 -15.36
C VAL A 26 -23.12 -27.09 -15.24
N LEU A 27 -22.06 -27.84 -15.52
CA LEU A 27 -20.69 -27.32 -15.51
C LEU A 27 -20.47 -26.23 -16.58
N ALA A 28 -21.09 -26.37 -17.76
CA ALA A 28 -21.00 -25.38 -18.82
C ALA A 28 -21.75 -24.08 -18.50
N LEU A 29 -22.79 -24.15 -17.66
CA LEU A 29 -23.57 -22.98 -17.20
C LEU A 29 -22.91 -22.23 -16.03
N VAL A 30 -22.05 -22.89 -15.26
CA VAL A 30 -21.38 -22.30 -14.07
C VAL A 30 -19.99 -21.80 -14.39
N LEU A 31 -19.34 -22.30 -15.44
CA LEU A 31 -18.01 -21.85 -15.83
C LEU A 31 -18.15 -20.75 -16.91
N PRO A 32 -17.61 -19.56 -16.71
CA PRO A 32 -17.55 -18.54 -17.75
C PRO A 32 -16.72 -19.06 -18.93
N PRO A 33 -17.05 -18.68 -20.18
CA PRO A 33 -16.33 -19.12 -21.36
C PRO A 33 -14.85 -18.72 -21.27
N ALA A 34 -13.97 -19.54 -21.83
CA ALA A 34 -12.50 -19.39 -21.70
C ALA A 34 -11.97 -17.99 -22.09
N GLY A 35 -12.67 -17.27 -22.97
CA GLY A 35 -12.33 -15.90 -23.36
C GLY A 35 -12.51 -14.87 -22.24
N THR A 36 -13.44 -15.08 -21.29
CA THR A 36 -13.66 -14.16 -20.18
C THR A 36 -12.62 -14.34 -19.07
N ARG A 37 -11.98 -15.51 -18.97
CA ARG A 37 -10.86 -15.73 -18.03
C ARG A 37 -9.61 -14.96 -18.45
N GLN A 38 -9.35 -14.84 -19.76
CA GLN A 38 -8.23 -14.05 -20.27
C GLN A 38 -8.46 -12.55 -20.06
N ALA A 39 -9.68 -12.05 -20.20
CA ALA A 39 -10.01 -10.66 -19.94
C ALA A 39 -9.91 -10.30 -18.45
N ALA A 40 -10.33 -11.20 -17.54
CA ALA A 40 -10.21 -10.99 -16.09
C ALA A 40 -8.75 -11.01 -15.62
N VAL A 41 -7.91 -11.88 -16.21
CA VAL A 41 -6.45 -11.92 -15.91
C VAL A 41 -5.73 -10.73 -16.55
N ALA A 42 -6.17 -10.25 -17.73
CA ALA A 42 -5.60 -9.04 -18.34
C ALA A 42 -5.96 -7.74 -17.57
N ALA A 43 -7.12 -7.70 -16.91
CA ALA A 43 -7.49 -6.60 -16.02
C ALA A 43 -6.71 -6.62 -14.68
N MET A 44 -6.09 -7.74 -14.34
CA MET A 44 -5.20 -7.93 -13.18
C MET A 44 -3.72 -8.03 -13.61
N ALA A 45 -3.36 -7.57 -14.81
CA ALA A 45 -1.96 -7.45 -15.16
C ALA A 45 -1.27 -6.57 -14.11
N PRO A 46 -0.16 -7.01 -13.49
CA PRO A 46 0.58 -6.16 -12.59
C PRO A 46 0.94 -4.91 -13.39
N HIS A 47 0.50 -3.76 -12.90
CA HIS A 47 1.09 -2.51 -13.38
C HIS A 47 2.58 -2.67 -13.15
N ALA A 48 3.32 -2.88 -14.25
CA ALA A 48 4.76 -2.95 -14.21
C ALA A 48 5.21 -1.82 -13.29
N GLN A 49 5.98 -2.15 -12.26
CA GLN A 49 6.76 -1.16 -11.56
C GLN A 49 7.42 -0.35 -12.66
N LEU A 50 6.91 0.86 -12.87
CA LEU A 50 7.66 1.83 -13.64
C LEU A 50 9.00 1.87 -12.92
N ALA A 51 10.02 1.31 -13.56
CA ALA A 51 11.40 1.50 -13.12
C ALA A 51 11.52 2.97 -12.72
N PRO A 52 12.23 3.30 -11.63
CA PRO A 52 12.35 4.66 -11.20
C PRO A 52 12.71 5.49 -12.43
N GLN A 53 11.70 6.14 -13.01
CA GLN A 53 11.95 7.12 -14.06
C GLN A 53 12.80 8.16 -13.36
N ALA A 54 14.03 8.24 -13.79
CA ALA A 54 14.89 9.35 -13.39
C ALA A 54 14.03 10.60 -13.49
N PRO A 55 13.90 11.39 -12.44
CA PRO A 55 13.04 12.55 -12.44
C PRO A 55 13.43 13.39 -13.64
N GLY A 56 12.46 13.73 -14.48
CA GLY A 56 12.60 14.79 -15.46
C GLY A 56 12.74 16.10 -14.68
N ASN A 57 13.89 16.25 -14.01
CA ASN A 57 14.22 17.42 -13.23
C ASN A 57 14.46 18.57 -14.22
N ALA A 58 13.49 19.43 -14.37
CA ALA A 58 13.82 20.82 -14.53
C ALA A 58 14.54 21.18 -13.21
N LEU A 59 15.89 21.16 -13.25
CA LEU A 59 16.70 21.60 -12.12
C LEU A 59 16.20 22.99 -11.73
N PRO A 60 15.94 23.27 -10.44
CA PRO A 60 15.60 24.61 -9.99
C PRO A 60 16.64 25.58 -10.55
N HIS A 61 16.20 26.75 -11.00
CA HIS A 61 17.09 27.78 -11.48
C HIS A 61 18.15 28.04 -10.40
N PRO A 62 19.45 28.09 -10.71
CA PRO A 62 20.51 28.20 -9.70
C PRO A 62 20.38 29.44 -8.81
N ASP A 63 19.67 30.47 -9.27
CA ASP A 63 19.42 31.72 -8.53
C ASP A 63 18.11 31.75 -7.73
N ALA A 64 17.29 30.68 -7.77
CA ALA A 64 16.07 30.62 -6.99
C ALA A 64 16.40 30.31 -5.53
N ALA A 65 15.71 31.00 -4.58
CA ALA A 65 15.83 30.66 -3.16
C ALA A 65 15.33 29.22 -2.91
N PRO A 66 15.93 28.50 -1.93
CA PRO A 66 15.48 27.16 -1.57
C PRO A 66 14.00 27.15 -1.17
N ARG A 67 13.27 26.20 -1.70
CA ARG A 67 11.87 25.98 -1.32
C ARG A 67 11.84 24.97 -0.18
N LEU A 68 11.41 25.40 1.01
CA LEU A 68 11.32 24.55 2.18
C LEU A 68 9.88 24.16 2.45
N ALA A 69 9.70 22.99 3.05
CA ALA A 69 8.38 22.54 3.49
C ALA A 69 7.90 23.34 4.71
N ASP A 70 6.61 23.63 4.76
CA ASP A 70 5.96 24.27 5.91
C ASP A 70 5.22 23.21 6.73
N LEU A 71 5.79 22.83 7.85
CA LEU A 71 5.22 21.87 8.79
C LEU A 71 4.12 22.48 9.69
N ARG A 72 3.83 23.78 9.58
CA ARG A 72 2.77 24.48 10.34
C ARG A 72 2.86 24.28 11.85
N GLY A 73 4.08 24.17 12.37
CA GLY A 73 4.32 23.95 13.80
C GLY A 73 4.17 22.49 14.25
N GLU A 74 3.86 21.58 13.35
CA GLU A 74 3.79 20.13 13.68
C GLU A 74 5.18 19.58 14.01
N GLU A 75 5.26 18.79 15.08
CA GLU A 75 6.49 18.11 15.47
C GLU A 75 6.82 16.99 14.48
N ALA A 76 8.05 17.00 13.97
CA ALA A 76 8.56 16.04 13.04
C ALA A 76 10.03 15.73 13.32
N SER A 77 10.45 14.50 13.01
CA SER A 77 11.86 14.11 13.08
C SER A 77 12.71 14.90 12.05
N GLU A 78 14.01 14.95 12.28
CA GLU A 78 14.97 15.53 11.32
C GLU A 78 14.86 14.84 9.95
N ALA A 79 14.67 13.53 9.93
CA ALA A 79 14.49 12.75 8.71
C ALA A 79 13.26 13.20 7.90
N VAL A 80 12.12 13.43 8.57
CA VAL A 80 10.90 13.97 7.93
C VAL A 80 11.16 15.36 7.37
N ARG A 81 11.75 16.27 8.15
CA ARG A 81 12.07 17.65 7.71
C ARG A 81 12.95 17.63 6.48
N ARG A 82 14.04 16.88 6.54
CA ARG A 82 15.01 16.76 5.45
C ARG A 82 14.39 16.23 4.16
N VAL A 83 13.56 15.19 4.23
CA VAL A 83 12.88 14.64 3.05
C VAL A 83 11.79 15.59 2.56
N ALA A 84 11.02 16.23 3.45
CA ALA A 84 10.00 17.20 3.07
C ALA A 84 10.60 18.41 2.34
N ASP A 85 11.69 18.98 2.86
CA ASP A 85 12.41 20.09 2.25
C ASP A 85 12.96 19.70 0.87
N TRP A 86 13.61 18.54 0.76
CA TRP A 86 14.10 18.03 -0.52
C TRP A 86 12.97 17.81 -1.54
N VAL A 87 11.87 17.18 -1.14
CA VAL A 87 10.73 16.94 -2.03
C VAL A 87 10.13 18.25 -2.53
N THR A 88 10.00 19.23 -1.64
CA THR A 88 9.45 20.55 -1.96
C THR A 88 10.38 21.35 -2.89
N ASP A 89 11.69 21.33 -2.62
CA ASP A 89 12.69 22.04 -3.41
C ASP A 89 12.90 21.40 -4.79
N SER A 90 13.06 20.08 -4.84
CA SER A 90 13.33 19.33 -6.08
C SER A 90 12.08 19.20 -6.97
N GLY A 91 10.88 19.29 -6.41
CA GLY A 91 9.65 18.97 -7.12
C GLY A 91 9.49 17.47 -7.43
N ASP A 92 10.21 16.56 -6.71
CA ASP A 92 10.15 15.12 -6.94
C ASP A 92 8.72 14.55 -6.83
N HIS A 93 7.85 15.22 -6.08
CA HIS A 93 6.41 14.91 -5.99
C HIS A 93 5.61 15.23 -7.27
N GLN A 94 6.24 15.83 -8.29
CA GLN A 94 5.63 16.10 -9.60
C GLN A 94 4.36 16.96 -9.54
N GLY A 95 4.28 17.90 -8.59
CA GLY A 95 3.09 18.73 -8.38
C GLY A 95 1.90 18.00 -7.77
N LEU A 96 2.08 16.78 -7.30
CA LEU A 96 1.06 15.99 -6.62
C LEU A 96 1.11 16.21 -5.10
N HIS A 97 0.03 15.87 -4.40
CA HIS A 97 0.09 15.68 -2.96
C HIS A 97 1.10 14.57 -2.62
N PHE A 98 1.78 14.71 -1.50
CA PHE A 98 2.69 13.68 -1.06
C PHE A 98 2.53 13.33 0.42
N VAL A 99 2.90 12.12 0.74
CA VAL A 99 2.86 11.58 2.10
C VAL A 99 4.29 11.21 2.50
N ILE A 100 4.67 11.55 3.72
CA ILE A 100 5.89 11.03 4.35
C ILE A 100 5.47 10.15 5.52
N LEU A 101 5.91 8.91 5.53
CA LEU A 101 5.72 7.98 6.63
C LEU A 101 7.02 7.85 7.42
N ASP A 102 7.02 8.32 8.63
CA ASP A 102 8.10 8.13 9.60
C ASP A 102 7.86 6.83 10.38
N LYS A 103 8.53 5.75 9.97
CA LYS A 103 8.38 4.45 10.61
C LYS A 103 8.93 4.42 12.04
N ARG A 104 10.00 5.19 12.31
CA ARG A 104 10.63 5.25 13.63
C ARG A 104 9.73 5.89 14.68
N ASN A 105 8.87 6.82 14.26
CA ASN A 105 7.92 7.51 15.12
C ASN A 105 6.47 7.08 14.87
N ALA A 106 6.24 6.10 14.01
CA ALA A 106 4.93 5.57 13.61
C ALA A 106 3.93 6.71 13.30
N LYS A 107 4.36 7.69 12.51
CA LYS A 107 3.59 8.89 12.20
C LYS A 107 3.59 9.18 10.71
N VAL A 108 2.44 9.54 10.16
CA VAL A 108 2.26 9.94 8.77
C VAL A 108 2.02 11.43 8.69
N PHE A 109 2.58 12.06 7.65
CA PHE A 109 2.44 13.47 7.31
C PHE A 109 1.94 13.58 5.88
N LEU A 110 0.81 14.25 5.67
CA LEU A 110 0.23 14.52 4.36
C LEU A 110 0.49 15.97 3.98
N PHE A 111 1.14 16.18 2.84
CA PHE A 111 1.52 17.50 2.33
C PHE A 111 0.72 17.85 1.08
N ARG A 112 0.51 19.14 0.88
CA ARG A 112 0.01 19.73 -0.37
C ARG A 112 1.13 19.84 -1.41
N PRO A 113 0.78 20.05 -2.68
CA PRO A 113 1.77 20.25 -3.75
C PRO A 113 2.72 21.45 -3.54
N ASP A 114 2.32 22.42 -2.73
CA ASP A 114 3.14 23.60 -2.40
C ASP A 114 4.17 23.33 -1.29
N GLY A 115 4.19 22.12 -0.72
CA GLY A 115 5.06 21.74 0.39
C GLY A 115 4.49 22.08 1.77
N SER A 116 3.29 22.66 1.86
CA SER A 116 2.65 22.91 3.16
C SER A 116 2.01 21.66 3.73
N LEU A 117 2.19 21.39 5.01
CA LEU A 117 1.54 20.29 5.71
C LEU A 117 0.01 20.47 5.68
N ARG A 118 -0.70 19.44 5.27
CA ARG A 118 -2.16 19.39 5.35
C ARG A 118 -2.62 18.81 6.68
N ALA A 119 -2.07 17.67 7.06
CA ALA A 119 -2.41 16.97 8.32
C ALA A 119 -1.36 15.94 8.67
N ALA A 120 -1.29 15.54 9.95
CA ALA A 120 -0.45 14.45 10.43
C ALA A 120 -1.21 13.61 11.47
N THR A 121 -0.85 12.33 11.61
CA THR A 121 -1.48 11.43 12.56
C THR A 121 -0.58 10.24 12.89
N PRO A 122 -0.67 9.66 14.11
CA PRO A 122 -0.11 8.34 14.39
C PRO A 122 -0.71 7.27 13.50
N VAL A 123 0.06 6.19 13.26
CA VAL A 123 -0.38 5.05 12.44
C VAL A 123 0.08 3.73 13.05
N LEU A 124 -0.58 2.62 12.67
CA LEU A 124 -0.08 1.27 12.94
C LEU A 124 0.65 0.76 11.70
N LEU A 125 1.76 0.08 11.91
CA LEU A 125 2.68 -0.38 10.89
C LEU A 125 2.88 -1.90 10.94
N GLY A 126 3.64 -2.42 9.99
CA GLY A 126 4.10 -3.80 9.98
C GLY A 126 4.76 -4.20 11.30
N SER A 127 4.43 -5.41 11.79
CA SER A 127 4.92 -5.89 13.09
C SER A 127 6.43 -6.20 13.08
N ALA A 128 7.01 -6.45 11.90
CA ALA A 128 8.45 -6.64 11.76
C ALA A 128 9.13 -5.32 11.41
N PRO A 129 10.23 -4.96 12.12
CA PRO A 129 11.10 -3.88 11.69
C PRO A 129 11.83 -4.27 10.41
N GLY A 130 12.19 -3.28 9.58
CA GLY A 130 12.95 -3.49 8.35
C GLY A 130 12.57 -2.54 7.23
N ASP A 131 13.41 -2.49 6.20
CA ASP A 131 13.27 -1.56 5.08
C ASP A 131 12.95 -2.24 3.76
N HIS A 132 12.98 -3.58 3.73
CA HIS A 132 12.70 -4.38 2.55
C HIS A 132 11.46 -5.25 2.77
N THR A 133 10.79 -5.56 1.68
CA THR A 133 9.77 -6.60 1.63
C THR A 133 10.34 -7.87 1.01
N VAL A 134 9.81 -9.02 1.38
CA VAL A 134 10.18 -10.30 0.77
C VAL A 134 9.47 -10.44 -0.56
N GLU A 135 10.20 -10.87 -1.59
CA GLU A 135 9.63 -11.10 -2.93
C GLU A 135 8.45 -12.08 -2.86
N GLY A 136 7.35 -11.71 -3.52
CA GLY A 136 6.14 -12.52 -3.59
C GLY A 136 5.27 -12.52 -2.33
N VAL A 137 5.63 -11.79 -1.27
CA VAL A 137 4.84 -11.74 -0.01
C VAL A 137 3.40 -11.30 -0.24
N GLY A 138 3.17 -10.33 -1.14
CA GLY A 138 1.83 -9.82 -1.45
C GLY A 138 0.90 -10.84 -2.12
N GLY A 139 1.45 -11.91 -2.70
CA GLY A 139 0.68 -13.03 -3.26
C GLY A 139 0.37 -14.14 -2.26
N LYS A 140 0.93 -14.10 -1.05
CA LYS A 140 0.70 -15.12 -0.02
C LYS A 140 -0.69 -14.95 0.63
N PRO A 141 -1.38 -16.04 0.97
CA PRO A 141 -2.49 -15.97 1.91
C PRO A 141 -2.02 -15.35 3.23
N ILE A 142 -2.84 -14.50 3.86
CA ILE A 142 -2.43 -13.72 5.04
C ILE A 142 -1.91 -14.59 6.21
N HIS A 143 -2.48 -15.78 6.38
CA HIS A 143 -2.05 -16.73 7.42
C HIS A 143 -0.70 -17.40 7.13
N ALA A 144 -0.22 -17.33 5.89
CA ALA A 144 1.08 -17.86 5.46
C ALA A 144 2.19 -16.80 5.45
N VAL A 145 1.88 -15.54 5.78
CA VAL A 145 2.88 -14.48 5.93
C VAL A 145 3.57 -14.65 7.28
N LEU A 146 4.86 -14.95 7.25
CA LEU A 146 5.67 -15.17 8.44
C LEU A 146 5.83 -13.86 9.25
N PRO A 147 6.07 -13.93 10.57
CA PRO A 147 6.23 -12.74 11.40
C PRO A 147 7.31 -11.77 10.87
N GLU A 148 8.45 -12.29 10.42
CA GLU A 148 9.59 -11.53 9.88
C GLU A 148 9.31 -10.89 8.50
N GLU A 149 8.28 -11.34 7.79
CA GLU A 149 7.88 -10.80 6.49
C GLU A 149 6.90 -9.62 6.61
N ARG A 150 6.41 -9.33 7.81
CA ARG A 150 5.38 -8.32 8.08
C ARG A 150 5.97 -6.91 8.17
N THR A 151 6.79 -6.53 7.20
CA THR A 151 7.46 -5.24 7.14
C THR A 151 6.65 -4.21 6.35
N THR A 152 6.78 -2.93 6.72
CA THR A 152 6.38 -1.81 5.88
C THR A 152 7.63 -1.33 5.12
N PRO A 153 7.79 -1.63 3.82
CA PRO A 153 9.01 -1.35 3.09
C PRO A 153 9.30 0.15 2.98
N ALA A 154 10.57 0.53 3.04
CA ALA A 154 11.02 1.89 2.78
C ALA A 154 11.13 2.15 1.27
N GLY A 155 10.88 3.38 0.84
CA GLY A 155 10.97 3.73 -0.57
C GLY A 155 10.12 4.92 -0.97
N ARG A 156 10.20 5.24 -2.26
CA ARG A 156 9.33 6.19 -2.95
C ARG A 156 8.31 5.44 -3.80
N PHE A 157 7.05 5.64 -3.55
CA PHE A 157 5.95 4.93 -4.20
C PHE A 157 4.97 5.91 -4.85
N VAL A 158 4.45 5.54 -6.01
CA VAL A 158 3.29 6.22 -6.62
C VAL A 158 2.03 5.55 -6.06
N ALA A 159 1.31 6.26 -5.21
CA ALA A 159 0.13 5.73 -4.55
C ALA A 159 -1.17 6.15 -5.27
N GLN A 160 -2.15 5.27 -5.24
CA GLN A 160 -3.44 5.50 -5.88
C GLN A 160 -4.58 4.81 -5.13
N ALA A 161 -5.78 5.39 -5.27
CA ALA A 161 -7.00 4.80 -4.73
C ALA A 161 -7.29 3.44 -5.36
N GLY A 162 -7.90 2.55 -4.57
CA GLY A 162 -8.35 1.25 -5.02
C GLY A 162 -9.22 0.58 -3.96
N ARG A 163 -9.49 -0.69 -4.17
CA ARG A 163 -10.23 -1.52 -3.21
C ARG A 163 -9.40 -2.74 -2.84
N ASN A 164 -9.54 -3.18 -1.60
CA ASN A 164 -8.96 -4.43 -1.14
C ASN A 164 -9.91 -5.62 -1.41
N THR A 165 -9.51 -6.82 -0.99
CA THR A 165 -10.30 -8.06 -1.14
C THR A 165 -11.62 -8.05 -0.32
N THR A 166 -11.69 -7.24 0.74
CA THR A 166 -12.94 -6.97 1.48
C THR A 166 -13.44 -5.60 1.04
N PRO A 167 -14.22 -5.41 0.01
CA PRO A 167 -14.42 -4.26 -0.88
C PRO A 167 -14.42 -2.89 -0.18
N GLU A 168 -13.37 -2.63 0.60
CA GLU A 168 -13.12 -1.35 1.28
C GLU A 168 -12.18 -0.49 0.45
N ASP A 169 -12.45 0.81 0.44
CA ASP A 169 -11.59 1.79 -0.17
C ASP A 169 -10.26 1.88 0.59
N VAL A 170 -9.16 1.79 -0.15
CA VAL A 170 -7.78 1.89 0.34
C VAL A 170 -6.95 2.75 -0.60
N VAL A 171 -5.81 3.22 -0.14
CA VAL A 171 -4.79 3.84 -0.99
C VAL A 171 -3.62 2.87 -1.09
N TRP A 172 -3.44 2.28 -2.28
CA TRP A 172 -2.33 1.37 -2.56
C TRP A 172 -1.01 2.13 -2.61
N VAL A 173 -0.03 1.64 -1.85
CA VAL A 173 1.34 2.17 -1.78
C VAL A 173 2.28 1.27 -2.58
N ASP A 174 2.32 -0.01 -2.24
CA ASP A 174 3.06 -1.04 -2.97
C ASP A 174 2.13 -2.22 -3.25
N TYR A 175 1.71 -2.34 -4.50
CA TYR A 175 0.77 -3.39 -4.91
C TYR A 175 1.42 -4.78 -4.91
N ALA A 176 2.72 -4.87 -5.26
CA ALA A 176 3.44 -6.14 -5.30
C ALA A 176 3.66 -6.72 -3.90
N ALA A 177 3.88 -5.86 -2.92
CA ALA A 177 3.98 -6.23 -1.51
C ALA A 177 2.63 -6.29 -0.78
N ALA A 178 1.52 -5.97 -1.46
CA ALA A 178 0.17 -5.82 -0.89
C ALA A 178 0.12 -4.81 0.28
N VAL A 179 0.87 -3.71 0.18
CA VAL A 179 0.90 -2.64 1.18
C VAL A 179 -0.02 -1.50 0.77
N SER A 180 -0.94 -1.13 1.66
CA SER A 180 -1.86 -0.02 1.47
C SER A 180 -2.00 0.82 2.74
N MET A 181 -2.43 2.08 2.56
CA MET A 181 -2.95 2.94 3.62
C MET A 181 -4.46 2.75 3.73
N HIS A 182 -4.95 2.48 4.93
CA HIS A 182 -6.37 2.26 5.16
C HIS A 182 -6.78 2.59 6.61
N ARG A 183 -8.08 2.61 6.85
CA ARG A 183 -8.66 2.80 8.17
C ARG A 183 -8.19 1.73 9.13
N VAL A 184 -7.94 2.08 10.38
CA VAL A 184 -7.73 1.08 11.43
C VAL A 184 -8.97 0.19 11.56
N ARG A 185 -8.75 -1.13 11.61
CA ARG A 185 -9.80 -2.15 11.79
C ARG A 185 -9.59 -2.83 13.13
N ALA A 186 -10.52 -2.62 14.04
CA ALA A 186 -10.50 -3.20 15.39
C ALA A 186 -11.47 -4.40 15.49
N THR A 187 -11.34 -5.35 14.54
CA THR A 187 -12.22 -6.53 14.45
C THR A 187 -11.87 -7.61 15.46
N ASP A 188 -10.62 -7.71 15.91
CA ASP A 188 -10.18 -8.59 17.00
C ASP A 188 -9.83 -7.75 18.22
N PRO A 189 -10.63 -7.81 19.30
CA PRO A 189 -10.38 -7.05 20.53
C PRO A 189 -9.02 -7.37 21.19
N ARG A 190 -8.47 -8.57 20.98
CA ARG A 190 -7.18 -8.99 21.55
C ARG A 190 -6.01 -8.20 20.98
N GLU A 191 -6.14 -7.71 19.75
CA GLU A 191 -5.11 -6.89 19.11
C GLU A 191 -5.04 -5.47 19.68
N ARG A 192 -6.09 -5.00 20.35
CA ARG A 192 -6.17 -3.68 20.99
C ARG A 192 -5.73 -2.53 20.06
N ARG A 193 -6.08 -2.60 18.78
CA ARG A 193 -5.56 -1.68 17.74
C ARG A 193 -5.85 -0.20 18.01
N LEU A 194 -7.01 0.14 18.56
CA LEU A 194 -7.35 1.52 18.89
C LEU A 194 -6.50 2.06 20.06
N GLU A 195 -6.27 1.22 21.07
CA GLU A 195 -5.41 1.58 22.20
C GLU A 195 -3.95 1.74 21.77
N ARG A 196 -3.46 0.81 20.94
CA ARG A 196 -2.12 0.90 20.33
C ARG A 196 -1.94 2.17 19.52
N LEU A 197 -2.94 2.54 18.71
CA LEU A 197 -2.91 3.73 17.89
C LEU A 197 -2.90 5.03 18.72
N ALA A 198 -3.49 5.00 19.91
CA ALA A 198 -3.52 6.12 20.86
C ALA A 198 -2.30 6.12 21.83
N SER A 199 -1.51 5.04 21.83
CA SER A 199 -0.34 4.94 22.71
C SER A 199 0.77 5.90 22.26
N PRO A 200 1.46 6.56 23.21
CA PRO A 200 2.66 7.33 22.90
C PRO A 200 3.89 6.45 22.60
N GLY A 201 3.82 5.14 22.91
CA GLY A 201 4.90 4.20 22.69
C GLY A 201 4.92 3.68 21.25
N VAL A 202 5.98 3.96 20.51
CA VAL A 202 6.12 3.57 19.08
C VAL A 202 6.06 2.04 18.91
N GLU A 203 6.54 1.28 19.85
CA GLU A 203 6.50 -0.20 19.82
C GLU A 203 5.07 -0.74 19.82
N ASP A 204 4.14 -0.04 20.44
CA ASP A 204 2.73 -0.40 20.42
C ASP A 204 2.12 -0.28 19.02
N ASN A 205 2.69 0.55 18.16
CA ASN A 205 2.21 0.77 16.80
C ASN A 205 2.57 -0.35 15.82
N ARG A 206 3.34 -1.37 16.25
CA ARG A 206 3.77 -2.50 15.42
C ARG A 206 2.80 -3.68 15.54
N ILE A 207 1.88 -3.85 14.57
CA ILE A 207 0.86 -4.91 14.64
C ILE A 207 0.40 -5.43 13.27
N SER A 208 0.55 -4.65 12.18
CA SER A 208 0.02 -5.02 10.87
C SER A 208 0.92 -6.03 10.13
N TYR A 209 0.44 -6.49 8.99
CA TYR A 209 1.18 -7.34 8.05
C TYR A 209 2.00 -6.52 7.01
N GLY A 210 2.21 -5.24 7.27
CA GLY A 210 2.90 -4.30 6.39
C GLY A 210 2.05 -3.07 6.04
N CYS A 211 0.73 -3.20 6.02
CA CYS A 211 -0.18 -2.09 5.76
C CYS A 211 -0.09 -0.99 6.82
N ILE A 212 -0.35 0.24 6.38
CA ILE A 212 -0.35 1.45 7.19
C ILE A 212 -1.79 1.74 7.62
N ASN A 213 -2.09 1.49 8.91
CA ASN A 213 -3.44 1.70 9.44
C ASN A 213 -3.51 3.04 10.17
N MET A 214 -4.51 3.84 9.88
CA MET A 214 -4.66 5.17 10.44
C MET A 214 -6.03 5.38 11.07
N PRO A 215 -6.22 6.42 11.90
CA PRO A 215 -7.54 6.78 12.42
C PRO A 215 -8.56 6.94 11.31
N VAL A 216 -9.79 6.45 11.54
CA VAL A 216 -10.89 6.53 10.55
C VAL A 216 -11.10 7.97 10.11
N ALA A 217 -11.15 8.91 11.06
CA ALA A 217 -11.36 10.32 10.76
C ALA A 217 -10.25 10.92 9.87
N PHE A 218 -8.99 10.52 10.07
CA PHE A 218 -7.90 10.99 9.22
C PHE A 218 -8.02 10.43 7.80
N PHE A 219 -8.33 9.15 7.68
CA PHE A 219 -8.53 8.55 6.35
C PHE A 219 -9.67 9.24 5.61
N GLU A 220 -10.83 9.41 6.23
CA GLU A 220 -12.03 9.95 5.59
C GLU A 220 -11.93 11.44 5.27
N ASN A 221 -11.35 12.24 6.17
CA ASN A 221 -11.41 13.69 6.05
C ASN A 221 -10.16 14.28 5.39
N GLU A 222 -9.01 13.58 5.46
CA GLU A 222 -7.74 14.11 4.99
C GLU A 222 -7.16 13.33 3.82
N LEU A 223 -7.01 11.99 3.95
CA LEU A 223 -6.32 11.18 2.95
C LEU A 223 -7.21 10.85 1.75
N TRP A 224 -8.40 10.28 1.99
CA TRP A 224 -9.28 9.81 0.93
C TRP A 224 -9.74 10.91 -0.03
N PRO A 225 -10.14 12.12 0.43
CA PRO A 225 -10.51 13.20 -0.48
C PRO A 225 -9.42 13.61 -1.45
N VAL A 226 -8.16 13.39 -1.09
CA VAL A 226 -6.99 13.66 -1.95
C VAL A 226 -6.80 12.55 -2.98
N PHE A 227 -6.78 11.28 -2.53
CA PHE A 227 -6.39 10.16 -3.37
C PHE A 227 -7.52 9.55 -4.20
N GLN A 228 -8.80 9.75 -3.84
CA GLN A 228 -9.93 9.19 -4.59
C GLN A 228 -10.01 9.67 -6.05
N HIS A 229 -9.43 10.83 -6.35
CA HIS A 229 -9.49 11.45 -7.69
C HIS A 229 -8.11 11.65 -8.33
N SER A 230 -7.03 11.43 -7.60
CA SER A 230 -5.67 11.66 -8.10
C SER A 230 -4.68 10.64 -7.53
N ARG A 231 -3.53 10.53 -8.17
CA ARG A 231 -2.37 9.86 -7.58
C ARG A 231 -1.68 10.80 -6.61
N GLY A 232 -0.81 10.25 -5.76
CA GLY A 232 0.13 10.98 -4.93
C GLY A 232 1.42 10.22 -4.76
N ILE A 233 2.41 10.84 -4.16
CA ILE A 233 3.70 10.20 -3.88
C ILE A 233 3.78 9.87 -2.40
N VAL A 234 4.23 8.68 -2.07
CA VAL A 234 4.46 8.24 -0.68
C VAL A 234 5.94 7.96 -0.49
N TYR A 235 6.54 8.65 0.45
CA TYR A 235 7.92 8.44 0.90
C TYR A 235 7.88 7.71 2.23
N VAL A 236 8.22 6.44 2.22
CA VAL A 236 8.36 5.65 3.45
C VAL A 236 9.80 5.73 3.90
N LEU A 237 10.04 6.41 5.02
CA LEU A 237 11.39 6.60 5.55
C LEU A 237 11.96 5.27 6.05
N PRO A 238 13.26 5.03 5.83
CA PRO A 238 13.93 3.86 6.37
C PRO A 238 14.08 3.93 7.90
N GLU A 239 14.14 2.78 8.52
CA GLU A 239 14.44 2.66 9.94
C GLU A 239 15.80 2.01 10.22
N GLN A 240 16.34 1.26 9.26
CA GLN A 240 17.65 0.59 9.35
C GLN A 240 18.67 1.19 8.39
N LEU A 241 18.25 1.49 7.16
CA LEU A 241 19.12 2.05 6.13
C LEU A 241 19.32 3.56 6.27
N PRO A 242 20.45 4.10 5.80
CA PRO A 242 20.60 5.54 5.60
C PRO A 242 19.61 6.10 4.58
N LEU A 243 19.08 7.32 4.81
CA LEU A 243 18.15 7.98 3.89
C LEU A 243 18.64 8.03 2.45
N GLN A 244 19.94 8.28 2.24
CA GLN A 244 20.56 8.40 0.92
C GLN A 244 20.57 7.09 0.13
N GLN A 245 20.55 5.94 0.80
CA GLN A 245 20.45 4.63 0.13
C GLN A 245 19.04 4.39 -0.40
N VAL A 246 18.03 4.95 0.25
CA VAL A 246 16.62 4.81 -0.16
C VAL A 246 16.21 5.91 -1.13
N PHE A 247 16.70 7.13 -0.91
CA PHE A 247 16.42 8.30 -1.72
C PHE A 247 17.72 8.82 -2.35
N ALA A 248 18.15 8.21 -3.45
CA ALA A 248 19.45 8.48 -4.09
C ALA A 248 19.65 9.95 -4.55
N GLY A 249 18.53 10.68 -4.77
CA GLY A 249 18.57 12.11 -5.14
C GLY A 249 18.52 13.07 -3.96
N LEU A 250 18.50 12.55 -2.71
CA LEU A 250 18.34 13.37 -1.51
C LEU A 250 19.53 14.33 -1.29
N TYR A 251 19.24 15.62 -1.16
CA TYR A 251 20.20 16.67 -0.82
C TYR A 251 19.60 17.63 0.22
N THR A 252 20.43 18.51 0.78
CA THR A 252 20.02 19.62 1.63
C THR A 252 19.83 20.87 0.76
N PRO A 253 18.62 21.43 0.62
CA PRO A 253 18.39 22.56 -0.28
C PRO A 253 19.34 23.75 -0.07
N GLY A 254 19.63 24.12 1.19
CA GLY A 254 20.56 25.22 1.51
C GLY A 254 22.00 24.98 1.04
N GLU A 255 22.52 23.75 1.18
CA GLU A 255 23.88 23.39 0.76
C GLU A 255 24.00 23.38 -0.77
N ARG A 256 22.98 22.85 -1.46
CA ARG A 256 22.95 22.83 -2.93
C ARG A 256 22.98 24.25 -3.52
N HIS A 257 22.14 25.14 -3.01
CA HIS A 257 22.07 26.51 -3.50
C HIS A 257 23.34 27.32 -3.14
N ALA A 258 24.05 26.98 -2.06
CA ALA A 258 25.34 27.59 -1.72
C ALA A 258 26.49 27.11 -2.61
N GLY A 259 26.46 25.85 -3.07
CA GLY A 259 27.49 25.28 -3.96
C GLY A 259 27.40 25.71 -5.42
N LEU A 260 26.32 26.41 -5.80
CA LEU A 260 26.09 26.92 -7.16
C LEU A 260 26.48 28.43 -7.31
N ARG A 261 26.94 29.08 -6.21
CA ARG A 261 27.44 30.45 -6.18
C ARG A 261 28.97 30.44 -6.19
#